data_7e49479d97c42a972e16d1937e6f40c5
#
_entry.id   7e49479d97c42a972e16d1937e6f40c5
#
_cell.length_a   1.000
_cell.length_b   1.000
_cell.length_c   1.000
_cell.angle_alpha   90.00
_cell.angle_beta   90.00
_cell.angle_gamma   90.00
#
_symmetry.space_group_name_H-M   'P 1'
#
loop_
_entity.id
_entity.type
_entity.pdbx_description
1 polymer ?
#
loop_
_entity_poly.entity_id
_entity_poly.type
_entity_poly.pdbx_seq_one_letter_code
_entity_poly.pdbx_strand_id
1 'polypeptide(L)'
;MIKNKIKNLDLSATLKINEISKNLENDGKEVIKFGFGQSPFQVPDQVVEELKKNAHQKSYLPIQGLYELREVIAKYESKKKNKKFTPDQIIVGPGSKELMFLLHISFDGEIILPVPSWVSYQPQSIIADNKFHWIETSANDNWYPTAESIEKLILKDKDKNYLLILNSPNNPSGQVCKNLEEISKIIKKYKIIVLSDEIYSELIFNVNYESIANYCSEKTIVSNGLSKWCGAGGWRLGYFVIPNELNQLKNSMKVLASETFSAVSAPIQFAAISAFEIDHSDYITKSKKILKGIGEYVYHNLKSNNVIMNKPMGGFYLMPEFLNKKFKTSTDMCSDLLNKKSVAILPGFDFGFPKDKMITRLSYTDFDGKNFMSKINLDTSIDEDLINKYAPNIIKGTKRLKDWVEKD
;
A
#
# COMPACT_ATOMS: atom_id res chain seq x y z
N MET A 1 9.41 -32.28 5.64
CA MET A 1 8.36 -32.40 4.62
C MET A 1 7.84 -31.04 4.11
N ILE A 2 8.59 -29.94 4.31
CA ILE A 2 8.23 -28.58 3.87
C ILE A 2 9.01 -28.28 2.58
N LYS A 3 8.35 -27.67 1.59
CA LYS A 3 9.02 -27.21 0.35
C LYS A 3 10.16 -26.23 0.69
N ASN A 4 11.32 -26.39 0.08
CA ASN A 4 12.53 -25.61 0.40
C ASN A 4 12.31 -24.11 0.30
N LYS A 5 11.55 -23.63 -0.71
CA LYS A 5 11.24 -22.23 -0.91
C LYS A 5 10.40 -21.60 0.23
N ILE A 6 9.68 -22.42 1.01
CA ILE A 6 8.84 -21.96 2.13
C ILE A 6 9.61 -21.94 3.45
N LYS A 7 10.63 -22.79 3.61
CA LYS A 7 11.37 -22.92 4.89
C LYS A 7 11.99 -21.60 5.38
N ASN A 8 12.39 -20.75 4.47
CA ASN A 8 13.11 -19.50 4.76
C ASN A 8 12.20 -18.24 4.67
N LEU A 9 10.88 -18.44 4.51
CA LEU A 9 9.93 -17.34 4.53
C LEU A 9 9.42 -17.12 5.95
N ASP A 10 9.59 -15.90 6.41
CA ASP A 10 9.01 -15.43 7.68
C ASP A 10 7.58 -14.91 7.50
N LEU A 11 6.86 -14.78 8.62
CA LEU A 11 5.62 -14.02 8.65
C LEU A 11 5.87 -12.58 8.18
N SER A 12 4.87 -12.00 7.52
CA SER A 12 4.95 -10.59 7.09
C SER A 12 5.39 -9.69 8.24
N ALA A 13 6.45 -8.90 8.04
CA ALA A 13 7.01 -8.00 9.05
C ALA A 13 5.95 -7.09 9.69
N THR A 14 4.98 -6.62 8.89
CA THR A 14 3.86 -5.80 9.37
C THR A 14 2.96 -6.55 10.36
N LEU A 15 2.72 -7.84 10.17
CA LEU A 15 1.92 -8.66 11.10
C LEU A 15 2.73 -9.01 12.35
N LYS A 16 4.00 -9.35 12.17
CA LYS A 16 4.92 -9.69 13.28
C LYS A 16 5.07 -8.53 14.27
N ILE A 17 5.31 -7.30 13.78
CA ILE A 17 5.44 -6.14 14.68
C ILE A 17 4.12 -5.79 15.39
N ASN A 18 2.97 -6.01 14.74
CA ASN A 18 1.67 -5.81 15.38
C ASN A 18 1.42 -6.83 16.51
N GLU A 19 1.81 -8.10 16.30
CA GLU A 19 1.71 -9.15 17.33
C GLU A 19 2.64 -8.85 18.51
N ILE A 20 3.90 -8.48 18.24
CA ILE A 20 4.86 -8.07 19.28
C ILE A 20 4.31 -6.89 20.09
N SER A 21 3.75 -5.87 19.41
CA SER A 21 3.18 -4.70 20.07
C SER A 21 2.01 -5.08 20.99
N LYS A 22 1.11 -5.96 20.52
CA LYS A 22 -0.02 -6.45 21.35
C LYS A 22 0.45 -7.25 22.56
N ASN A 23 1.46 -8.10 22.41
CA ASN A 23 2.00 -8.88 23.52
C ASN A 23 2.60 -7.95 24.59
N LEU A 24 3.35 -6.92 24.17
CA LEU A 24 3.88 -5.92 25.10
C LEU A 24 2.77 -5.13 25.81
N GLU A 25 1.68 -4.78 25.12
CA GLU A 25 0.50 -4.13 25.71
C GLU A 25 -0.18 -5.05 26.74
N ASN A 26 -0.33 -6.35 26.44
CA ASN A 26 -0.86 -7.33 27.38
C ASN A 26 0.00 -7.49 28.64
N ASP A 27 1.32 -7.28 28.51
CA ASP A 27 2.27 -7.26 29.63
C ASP A 27 2.28 -5.90 30.37
N GLY A 28 1.32 -5.01 30.09
CA GLY A 28 1.17 -3.71 30.76
C GLY A 28 2.11 -2.62 30.26
N LYS A 29 2.83 -2.84 29.17
CA LYS A 29 3.72 -1.83 28.57
C LYS A 29 2.97 -0.96 27.57
N GLU A 30 3.16 0.35 27.65
CA GLU A 30 2.67 1.26 26.62
C GLU A 30 3.55 1.18 25.38
N VAL A 31 2.97 0.93 24.19
CA VAL A 31 3.68 0.87 22.90
C VAL A 31 3.05 1.85 21.91
N ILE A 32 3.87 2.71 21.31
CA ILE A 32 3.47 3.54 20.18
C ILE A 32 3.61 2.72 18.90
N LYS A 33 2.49 2.52 18.18
CA LYS A 33 2.40 1.58 17.03
C LYS A 33 2.64 2.26 15.68
N PHE A 34 3.87 2.70 15.44
CA PHE A 34 4.28 3.26 14.15
C PHE A 34 4.75 2.20 13.12
N GLY A 35 4.64 0.92 13.47
CA GLY A 35 4.98 -0.20 12.57
C GLY A 35 3.81 -0.73 11.75
N PHE A 36 2.55 -0.48 12.16
CA PHE A 36 1.37 -1.08 11.53
C PHE A 36 0.62 -0.09 10.63
N GLY A 37 0.54 -0.40 9.33
CA GLY A 37 -0.07 0.47 8.31
C GLY A 37 -1.53 0.13 8.04
N GLN A 38 -2.43 0.42 8.98
CA GLN A 38 -3.87 0.32 8.82
C GLN A 38 -4.48 1.72 8.81
N SER A 39 -5.55 1.93 8.00
CA SER A 39 -6.33 3.16 8.04
C SER A 39 -6.88 3.38 9.46
N PRO A 40 -6.70 4.56 10.06
CA PRO A 40 -7.24 4.86 11.38
C PRO A 40 -8.73 5.21 11.35
N PHE A 41 -9.28 5.44 10.16
CA PHE A 41 -10.67 5.86 9.98
C PHE A 41 -11.61 4.67 9.92
N GLN A 42 -12.84 4.87 10.38
CA GLN A 42 -13.90 3.88 10.25
C GLN A 42 -14.42 3.83 8.81
N VAL A 43 -15.03 2.71 8.47
CA VAL A 43 -15.78 2.57 7.21
C VAL A 43 -16.92 3.61 7.19
N PRO A 44 -17.18 4.31 6.07
CA PRO A 44 -18.29 5.25 5.97
C PRO A 44 -19.63 4.61 6.37
N ASP A 45 -20.43 5.34 7.15
CA ASP A 45 -21.67 4.80 7.73
C ASP A 45 -22.62 4.24 6.69
N GLN A 46 -22.75 4.90 5.51
CA GLN A 46 -23.60 4.40 4.42
C GLN A 46 -23.16 3.02 3.94
N VAL A 47 -21.85 2.76 3.87
CA VAL A 47 -21.31 1.46 3.45
C VAL A 47 -21.52 0.40 4.53
N VAL A 48 -21.45 0.78 5.82
CA VAL A 48 -21.77 -0.09 6.95
C VAL A 48 -23.26 -0.47 6.95
N GLU A 49 -24.16 0.48 6.71
CA GLU A 49 -25.61 0.22 6.65
C GLU A 49 -25.95 -0.72 5.47
N GLU A 50 -25.30 -0.57 4.32
CA GLU A 50 -25.49 -1.53 3.22
C GLU A 50 -24.99 -2.94 3.57
N LEU A 51 -23.91 -3.08 4.35
CA LEU A 51 -23.49 -4.39 4.85
C LEU A 51 -24.56 -5.02 5.75
N LYS A 52 -25.14 -4.25 6.68
CA LYS A 52 -26.22 -4.72 7.56
C LYS A 52 -27.44 -5.20 6.76
N LYS A 53 -27.86 -4.43 5.76
CA LYS A 53 -28.99 -4.79 4.87
C LYS A 53 -28.73 -6.06 4.08
N ASN A 54 -27.47 -6.30 3.68
CA ASN A 54 -27.09 -7.42 2.84
C ASN A 54 -26.47 -8.59 3.60
N ALA A 55 -26.45 -8.58 4.94
CA ALA A 55 -25.89 -9.66 5.76
C ALA A 55 -26.54 -11.04 5.51
N HIS A 56 -27.77 -11.06 5.00
CA HIS A 56 -28.55 -12.27 4.65
C HIS A 56 -28.10 -12.93 3.33
N GLN A 57 -27.29 -12.27 2.50
CA GLN A 57 -26.82 -12.80 1.21
C GLN A 57 -25.91 -14.01 1.44
N LYS A 58 -26.36 -15.19 0.99
CA LYS A 58 -25.71 -16.48 1.29
C LYS A 58 -25.19 -17.25 0.08
N SER A 59 -25.62 -16.85 -1.12
CA SER A 59 -25.31 -17.60 -2.34
C SER A 59 -23.88 -17.32 -2.81
N TYR A 60 -23.25 -18.34 -3.39
CA TYR A 60 -21.97 -18.15 -4.10
C TYR A 60 -22.18 -17.19 -5.28
N LEU A 61 -21.32 -16.22 -5.40
CA LEU A 61 -21.29 -15.26 -6.49
C LEU A 61 -20.37 -15.75 -7.63
N PRO A 62 -20.45 -15.16 -8.84
CA PRO A 62 -19.50 -15.44 -9.90
C PRO A 62 -18.04 -15.24 -9.45
N ILE A 63 -17.11 -16.10 -9.90
CA ILE A 63 -15.69 -16.06 -9.58
C ILE A 63 -15.07 -14.68 -9.83
N GLN A 64 -15.47 -14.03 -10.92
CA GLN A 64 -14.99 -12.69 -11.28
C GLN A 64 -15.53 -11.57 -10.37
N GLY A 65 -16.56 -11.86 -9.59
CA GLY A 65 -17.28 -10.93 -8.73
C GLY A 65 -18.66 -10.58 -9.26
N LEU A 66 -19.50 -10.05 -8.37
CA LEU A 66 -20.88 -9.59 -8.66
C LEU A 66 -20.87 -8.59 -9.83
N TYR A 67 -21.78 -8.78 -10.81
CA TYR A 67 -21.76 -7.95 -12.02
C TYR A 67 -21.99 -6.47 -11.70
N GLU A 68 -22.95 -6.15 -10.85
CA GLU A 68 -23.29 -4.80 -10.45
C GLU A 68 -22.11 -4.10 -9.75
N LEU A 69 -21.37 -4.83 -8.91
CA LEU A 69 -20.14 -4.31 -8.30
C LEU A 69 -19.07 -4.02 -9.35
N ARG A 70 -18.87 -4.93 -10.31
CA ARG A 70 -17.91 -4.72 -11.38
C ARG A 70 -18.28 -3.53 -12.28
N GLU A 71 -19.59 -3.31 -12.49
CA GLU A 71 -20.08 -2.17 -13.26
C GLU A 71 -19.77 -0.84 -12.57
N VAL A 72 -20.08 -0.71 -11.26
CA VAL A 72 -19.78 0.54 -10.52
C VAL A 72 -18.27 0.78 -10.38
N ILE A 73 -17.47 -0.28 -10.19
CA ILE A 73 -15.99 -0.16 -10.20
C ILE A 73 -15.50 0.32 -11.57
N ALA A 74 -16.02 -0.25 -12.68
CA ALA A 74 -15.63 0.16 -14.02
C ALA A 74 -15.98 1.64 -14.29
N LYS A 75 -17.15 2.11 -13.85
CA LYS A 75 -17.56 3.52 -13.92
C LYS A 75 -16.64 4.42 -13.10
N TYR A 76 -16.35 4.02 -11.86
CA TYR A 76 -15.47 4.74 -10.94
C TYR A 76 -14.06 4.91 -11.53
N GLU A 77 -13.44 3.83 -11.99
CA GLU A 77 -12.10 3.86 -12.58
C GLU A 77 -12.08 4.59 -13.93
N SER A 78 -13.15 4.49 -14.70
CA SER A 78 -13.29 5.23 -15.96
C SER A 78 -13.30 6.74 -15.75
N LYS A 79 -14.07 7.21 -14.77
CA LYS A 79 -14.13 8.63 -14.39
C LYS A 79 -12.76 9.12 -13.88
N LYS A 80 -12.13 8.33 -13.00
CA LYS A 80 -10.86 8.68 -12.37
C LYS A 80 -9.70 8.81 -13.35
N LYS A 81 -9.66 7.97 -14.39
CA LYS A 81 -8.58 7.91 -15.38
C LYS A 81 -8.92 8.58 -16.72
N ASN A 82 -10.15 9.11 -16.84
CA ASN A 82 -10.66 9.62 -18.11
C ASN A 82 -10.50 8.62 -19.27
N LYS A 83 -10.79 7.34 -19.01
CA LYS A 83 -10.71 6.22 -19.95
C LYS A 83 -11.93 5.32 -19.77
N LYS A 84 -12.34 4.64 -20.83
CA LYS A 84 -13.48 3.71 -20.77
C LYS A 84 -13.04 2.32 -20.35
N PHE A 85 -13.48 1.88 -19.18
CA PHE A 85 -13.37 0.50 -18.72
C PHE A 85 -14.75 -0.16 -18.70
N THR A 86 -14.77 -1.49 -18.81
CA THR A 86 -16.01 -2.29 -18.84
C THR A 86 -16.01 -3.26 -17.64
N PRO A 87 -17.21 -3.74 -17.21
CA PRO A 87 -17.31 -4.73 -16.15
C PRO A 87 -16.51 -6.02 -16.40
N ASP A 88 -16.31 -6.38 -17.67
CA ASP A 88 -15.55 -7.59 -18.04
C ASP A 88 -14.03 -7.45 -17.79
N GLN A 89 -13.54 -6.23 -17.68
CA GLN A 89 -12.14 -5.96 -17.33
C GLN A 89 -11.89 -6.03 -15.82
N ILE A 90 -12.94 -6.10 -14.98
CA ILE A 90 -12.82 -6.11 -13.53
C ILE A 90 -12.81 -7.54 -13.02
N ILE A 91 -11.88 -7.86 -12.11
CA ILE A 91 -11.89 -9.05 -11.26
C ILE A 91 -11.81 -8.63 -9.80
N VAL A 92 -12.72 -9.16 -8.98
CA VAL A 92 -12.82 -8.89 -7.53
C VAL A 92 -12.17 -10.04 -6.76
N GLY A 93 -11.38 -9.71 -5.75
CA GLY A 93 -10.70 -10.70 -4.90
C GLY A 93 -10.74 -10.35 -3.41
N PRO A 94 -10.37 -11.28 -2.52
CA PRO A 94 -10.36 -11.08 -1.07
C PRO A 94 -9.18 -10.16 -0.65
N GLY A 95 -9.23 -8.91 -1.11
CA GLY A 95 -8.19 -7.90 -1.07
C GLY A 95 -7.25 -8.02 -2.28
N SER A 96 -6.64 -6.89 -2.65
CA SER A 96 -5.67 -6.84 -3.77
C SER A 96 -4.47 -7.78 -3.57
N LYS A 97 -4.11 -8.08 -2.31
CA LYS A 97 -3.01 -9.01 -1.96
C LYS A 97 -3.20 -10.40 -2.58
N GLU A 98 -4.42 -10.95 -2.52
CA GLU A 98 -4.72 -12.26 -3.10
C GLU A 98 -4.66 -12.21 -4.63
N LEU A 99 -5.24 -11.18 -5.23
CA LEU A 99 -5.16 -11.01 -6.68
C LEU A 99 -3.72 -10.86 -7.19
N MET A 100 -2.86 -10.18 -6.42
CA MET A 100 -1.42 -10.10 -6.72
C MET A 100 -0.77 -11.47 -6.67
N PHE A 101 -1.12 -12.29 -5.68
CA PHE A 101 -0.61 -13.65 -5.57
C PHE A 101 -1.04 -14.52 -6.76
N LEU A 102 -2.31 -14.46 -7.16
CA LEU A 102 -2.80 -15.14 -8.36
C LEU A 102 -2.09 -14.64 -9.63
N LEU A 103 -1.83 -13.33 -9.71
CA LEU A 103 -1.07 -12.75 -10.82
C LEU A 103 0.35 -13.33 -10.89
N HIS A 104 1.08 -13.41 -9.77
CA HIS A 104 2.42 -14.00 -9.73
C HIS A 104 2.42 -15.47 -10.19
N ILE A 105 1.44 -16.26 -9.72
CA ILE A 105 1.31 -17.68 -10.12
C ILE A 105 0.96 -17.81 -11.62
N SER A 106 0.16 -16.90 -12.17
CA SER A 106 -0.28 -16.94 -13.56
C SER A 106 0.75 -16.39 -14.54
N PHE A 107 1.70 -15.59 -14.07
CA PHE A 107 2.64 -14.87 -14.93
C PHE A 107 3.89 -15.70 -15.22
N ASP A 108 4.13 -15.97 -16.50
CA ASP A 108 5.36 -16.60 -16.98
C ASP A 108 6.39 -15.55 -17.36
N GLY A 109 7.27 -15.21 -16.41
CA GLY A 109 8.29 -14.19 -16.60
C GLY A 109 9.00 -13.79 -15.30
N GLU A 110 9.78 -12.73 -15.37
CA GLU A 110 10.56 -12.20 -14.24
C GLU A 110 9.92 -10.93 -13.67
N ILE A 111 10.01 -10.75 -12.35
CA ILE A 111 9.38 -9.63 -11.64
C ILE A 111 10.40 -8.52 -11.41
N ILE A 112 10.01 -7.27 -11.66
CA ILE A 112 10.84 -6.10 -11.38
C ILE A 112 10.26 -5.37 -10.17
N LEU A 113 11.08 -5.24 -9.12
CA LEU A 113 10.73 -4.62 -7.86
C LEU A 113 11.64 -3.40 -7.60
N PRO A 114 11.10 -2.17 -7.62
CA PRO A 114 11.86 -1.00 -7.15
C PRO A 114 12.15 -1.11 -5.63
N VAL A 115 13.31 -0.63 -5.20
CA VAL A 115 13.63 -0.48 -3.78
C VAL A 115 13.30 0.96 -3.36
N PRO A 116 12.40 1.20 -2.41
CA PRO A 116 11.68 0.23 -1.59
C PRO A 116 10.41 -0.30 -2.22
N SER A 117 10.04 -1.51 -1.87
CA SER A 117 8.78 -2.17 -2.25
C SER A 117 8.03 -2.70 -1.03
N TRP A 118 6.70 -2.79 -1.16
CA TRP A 118 5.87 -3.39 -0.12
C TRP A 118 6.33 -4.83 0.20
N VAL A 119 6.40 -5.13 1.49
CA VAL A 119 6.96 -6.38 2.07
C VAL A 119 6.38 -7.69 1.50
N SER A 120 5.25 -7.66 0.79
CA SER A 120 4.62 -8.88 0.27
C SER A 120 4.98 -9.20 -1.18
N TYR A 121 5.53 -8.27 -1.97
CA TYR A 121 5.81 -8.53 -3.39
C TYR A 121 6.91 -9.59 -3.57
N GLN A 122 8.03 -9.44 -2.86
CA GLN A 122 9.13 -10.41 -2.92
C GLN A 122 8.71 -11.81 -2.44
N PRO A 123 8.09 -12.00 -1.27
CA PRO A 123 7.65 -13.33 -0.84
C PRO A 123 6.65 -13.98 -1.81
N GLN A 124 5.76 -13.21 -2.42
CA GLN A 124 4.84 -13.74 -3.44
C GLN A 124 5.57 -14.21 -4.68
N SER A 125 6.60 -13.48 -5.15
CA SER A 125 7.46 -13.90 -6.26
C SER A 125 8.15 -15.23 -5.94
N ILE A 126 8.73 -15.36 -4.72
CA ILE A 126 9.39 -16.59 -4.27
C ILE A 126 8.43 -17.79 -4.22
N ILE A 127 7.23 -17.59 -3.66
CA ILE A 127 6.23 -18.66 -3.56
C ILE A 127 5.77 -19.12 -4.95
N ALA A 128 5.61 -18.18 -5.88
CA ALA A 128 5.19 -18.44 -7.25
C ALA A 128 6.31 -18.94 -8.18
N ASP A 129 7.55 -19.09 -7.65
CA ASP A 129 8.74 -19.48 -8.41
C ASP A 129 9.15 -18.46 -9.50
N ASN A 130 8.69 -17.21 -9.41
CA ASN A 130 9.16 -16.16 -10.30
C ASN A 130 10.54 -15.66 -9.84
N LYS A 131 11.49 -15.57 -10.75
CA LYS A 131 12.71 -14.82 -10.53
C LYS A 131 12.36 -13.35 -10.43
N PHE A 132 12.98 -12.62 -9.50
CA PHE A 132 12.76 -11.20 -9.33
C PHE A 132 14.07 -10.42 -9.33
N HIS A 133 13.99 -9.14 -9.69
CA HIS A 133 15.10 -8.20 -9.74
C HIS A 133 14.78 -6.95 -8.94
N TRP A 134 15.67 -6.59 -8.03
CA TRP A 134 15.62 -5.30 -7.40
C TRP A 134 16.19 -4.23 -8.35
N ILE A 135 15.51 -3.09 -8.47
CA ILE A 135 16.05 -1.86 -9.04
C ILE A 135 16.25 -0.86 -7.91
N GLU A 136 17.50 -0.47 -7.71
CA GLU A 136 17.82 0.60 -6.77
C GLU A 136 17.19 1.92 -7.19
N THR A 137 16.69 2.67 -6.23
CA THR A 137 16.12 3.99 -6.41
C THR A 137 16.71 4.96 -5.41
N SER A 138 16.39 6.24 -5.52
CA SER A 138 16.90 7.27 -4.63
C SER A 138 15.80 8.18 -4.08
N ALA A 139 16.08 8.86 -2.97
CA ALA A 139 15.22 9.89 -2.43
C ALA A 139 14.99 11.05 -3.41
N ASN A 140 15.97 11.34 -4.27
CA ASN A 140 15.89 12.39 -5.29
C ASN A 140 14.88 12.02 -6.39
N ASP A 141 14.72 10.72 -6.69
CA ASP A 141 13.75 10.18 -7.65
C ASP A 141 12.42 9.81 -6.97
N ASN A 142 12.15 10.35 -5.78
CA ASN A 142 10.99 10.02 -4.97
C ASN A 142 10.84 8.51 -4.70
N TRP A 143 11.94 7.77 -4.67
CA TRP A 143 11.96 6.31 -4.49
C TRP A 143 11.24 5.54 -5.60
N TYR A 144 11.35 6.03 -6.86
CA TYR A 144 10.87 5.34 -8.06
C TYR A 144 12.01 5.05 -9.02
N PRO A 145 11.90 4.00 -9.84
CA PRO A 145 12.90 3.70 -10.86
C PRO A 145 12.85 4.77 -11.96
N THR A 146 14.00 5.06 -12.54
CA THR A 146 14.08 5.85 -13.78
C THR A 146 13.82 4.94 -14.98
N ALA A 147 13.36 5.52 -16.09
CA ALA A 147 13.23 4.80 -17.35
C ALA A 147 14.54 4.11 -17.78
N GLU A 148 15.67 4.81 -17.60
CA GLU A 148 17.01 4.29 -17.89
C GLU A 148 17.37 3.06 -17.01
N SER A 149 17.06 3.09 -15.73
CA SER A 149 17.35 1.97 -14.80
C SER A 149 16.55 0.72 -15.17
N ILE A 150 15.29 0.89 -15.60
CA ILE A 150 14.46 -0.21 -16.09
C ILE A 150 15.04 -0.74 -17.40
N GLU A 151 15.34 0.13 -18.37
CA GLU A 151 15.89 -0.27 -19.67
C GLU A 151 17.22 -1.02 -19.53
N LYS A 152 18.12 -0.53 -18.67
CA LYS A 152 19.40 -1.19 -18.37
C LYS A 152 19.22 -2.62 -17.83
N LEU A 153 18.19 -2.85 -17.04
CA LEU A 153 17.87 -4.20 -16.57
C LEU A 153 17.36 -5.09 -17.70
N ILE A 154 16.41 -4.59 -18.51
CA ILE A 154 15.78 -5.33 -19.62
C ILE A 154 16.80 -5.70 -20.71
N LEU A 155 17.77 -4.82 -20.98
CA LEU A 155 18.80 -5.08 -22.01
C LEU A 155 19.71 -6.27 -21.69
N LYS A 156 19.69 -6.79 -20.46
CA LYS A 156 20.42 -8.03 -20.09
C LYS A 156 19.77 -9.26 -20.73
N ASP A 157 18.44 -9.24 -20.91
CA ASP A 157 17.68 -10.30 -21.57
C ASP A 157 16.33 -9.76 -22.07
N LYS A 158 16.33 -9.14 -23.25
CA LYS A 158 15.15 -8.44 -23.83
C LYS A 158 14.09 -9.39 -24.41
N ASP A 159 14.36 -10.67 -24.50
CA ASP A 159 13.41 -11.63 -25.02
C ASP A 159 12.44 -12.18 -23.94
N LYS A 160 12.77 -11.98 -22.67
CA LYS A 160 11.92 -12.36 -21.54
C LYS A 160 10.71 -11.47 -21.37
N ASN A 161 9.68 -12.03 -20.76
CA ASN A 161 8.54 -11.26 -20.23
C ASN A 161 8.89 -10.69 -18.86
N TYR A 162 8.48 -9.46 -18.61
CA TYR A 162 8.69 -8.79 -17.32
C TYR A 162 7.38 -8.24 -16.76
N LEU A 163 7.20 -8.38 -15.44
CA LEU A 163 6.16 -7.70 -14.68
C LEU A 163 6.82 -6.65 -13.78
N LEU A 164 6.63 -5.38 -14.11
CA LEU A 164 7.04 -4.26 -13.26
C LEU A 164 5.94 -3.96 -12.25
N ILE A 165 6.26 -3.93 -10.95
CA ILE A 165 5.31 -3.53 -9.91
C ILE A 165 5.60 -2.09 -9.50
N LEU A 166 4.63 -1.19 -9.73
CA LEU A 166 4.68 0.22 -9.32
C LEU A 166 3.56 0.50 -8.32
N ASN A 167 3.92 0.87 -7.09
CA ASN A 167 2.97 1.28 -6.07
C ASN A 167 3.03 2.81 -5.87
N SER A 168 1.95 3.52 -6.25
CA SER A 168 1.89 4.99 -6.16
C SER A 168 0.52 5.44 -5.65
N PRO A 169 0.45 6.17 -4.51
CA PRO A 169 1.52 6.44 -3.54
C PRO A 169 2.17 5.18 -2.97
N ASN A 170 3.47 5.27 -2.70
CA ASN A 170 4.28 4.11 -2.34
C ASN A 170 4.18 3.76 -0.84
N ASN A 171 4.09 2.49 -0.54
CA ASN A 171 4.40 1.90 0.75
C ASN A 171 5.78 1.22 0.62
N PRO A 172 6.85 1.75 1.25
CA PRO A 172 6.85 2.49 2.51
C PRO A 172 7.10 4.01 2.44
N SER A 173 7.41 4.59 1.30
CA SER A 173 7.98 5.96 1.24
C SER A 173 6.95 7.09 1.36
N GLY A 174 5.67 6.83 1.11
CA GLY A 174 4.63 7.89 1.03
C GLY A 174 4.80 8.83 -0.16
N GLN A 175 5.65 8.47 -1.13
CA GLN A 175 5.93 9.29 -2.31
C GLN A 175 5.03 8.91 -3.49
N VAL A 176 4.91 9.81 -4.47
CA VAL A 176 4.16 9.65 -5.71
C VAL A 176 5.12 9.61 -6.89
N CYS A 177 4.89 8.70 -7.83
CA CYS A 177 5.67 8.59 -9.05
C CYS A 177 5.42 9.79 -9.97
N LYS A 178 6.48 10.47 -10.40
CA LYS A 178 6.40 11.66 -11.24
C LYS A 178 6.85 11.44 -12.69
N ASN A 179 7.53 10.33 -12.96
CA ASN A 179 8.13 10.01 -14.26
C ASN A 179 7.38 8.89 -14.99
N LEU A 180 6.04 8.85 -14.83
CA LEU A 180 5.18 7.81 -15.41
C LEU A 180 5.23 7.79 -16.95
N GLU A 181 5.31 8.96 -17.58
CA GLU A 181 5.37 9.06 -19.04
C GLU A 181 6.67 8.44 -19.58
N GLU A 182 7.81 8.76 -18.97
CA GLU A 182 9.12 8.22 -19.37
C GLU A 182 9.17 6.70 -19.17
N ILE A 183 8.68 6.21 -18.04
CA ILE A 183 8.58 4.77 -17.77
C ILE A 183 7.69 4.10 -18.81
N SER A 184 6.57 4.72 -19.18
CA SER A 184 5.64 4.15 -20.15
C SER A 184 6.26 3.94 -21.55
N LYS A 185 7.21 4.78 -21.95
CA LYS A 185 7.96 4.65 -23.22
C LYS A 185 8.77 3.34 -23.25
N ILE A 186 9.39 2.99 -22.10
CA ILE A 186 10.12 1.72 -21.97
C ILE A 186 9.18 0.52 -21.96
N ILE A 187 8.04 0.63 -21.24
CA ILE A 187 7.03 -0.44 -21.20
C ILE A 187 6.49 -0.75 -22.60
N LYS A 188 6.21 0.28 -23.41
CA LYS A 188 5.74 0.12 -24.78
C LYS A 188 6.79 -0.51 -25.70
N LYS A 189 8.06 -0.21 -25.47
CA LYS A 189 9.18 -0.67 -26.30
C LYS A 189 9.51 -2.15 -26.10
N TYR A 190 9.30 -2.69 -24.89
CA TYR A 190 9.71 -4.05 -24.53
C TYR A 190 8.53 -4.94 -24.10
N LYS A 191 8.80 -6.23 -23.85
CA LYS A 191 7.81 -7.21 -23.34
C LYS A 191 7.58 -7.02 -21.83
N ILE A 192 7.10 -5.84 -21.43
CA ILE A 192 6.83 -5.47 -20.05
C ILE A 192 5.33 -5.25 -19.89
N ILE A 193 4.75 -5.84 -18.84
CA ILE A 193 3.45 -5.44 -18.31
C ILE A 193 3.66 -4.78 -16.94
N VAL A 194 2.70 -3.97 -16.50
CA VAL A 194 2.77 -3.27 -15.22
C VAL A 194 1.62 -3.68 -14.33
N LEU A 195 1.94 -3.99 -13.07
CA LEU A 195 0.98 -3.93 -11.98
C LEU A 195 1.08 -2.54 -11.34
N SER A 196 0.11 -1.67 -11.61
CA SER A 196 -0.05 -0.37 -10.96
C SER A 196 -0.83 -0.55 -9.67
N ASP A 197 -0.12 -0.66 -8.52
CA ASP A 197 -0.78 -0.76 -7.22
C ASP A 197 -1.16 0.64 -6.71
N GLU A 198 -2.43 0.98 -6.89
CA GLU A 198 -3.00 2.30 -6.62
C GLU A 198 -3.84 2.34 -5.34
N ILE A 199 -3.60 1.41 -4.42
CA ILE A 199 -4.39 1.26 -3.19
C ILE A 199 -4.43 2.53 -2.32
N TYR A 200 -3.49 3.46 -2.48
CA TYR A 200 -3.43 4.75 -1.78
C TYR A 200 -3.84 5.94 -2.65
N SER A 201 -4.32 5.73 -3.87
CA SER A 201 -4.58 6.80 -4.84
C SER A 201 -5.61 7.85 -4.39
N GLU A 202 -6.55 7.48 -3.51
CA GLU A 202 -7.49 8.42 -2.88
C GLU A 202 -6.85 9.25 -1.74
N LEU A 203 -5.67 8.88 -1.30
CA LEU A 203 -4.97 9.52 -0.17
C LEU A 203 -3.73 10.32 -0.65
N ILE A 204 -3.81 10.93 -1.82
CA ILE A 204 -2.79 11.85 -2.36
C ILE A 204 -3.07 13.26 -1.82
N PHE A 205 -2.01 13.99 -1.43
CA PHE A 205 -2.14 15.28 -0.74
C PHE A 205 -2.02 16.49 -1.69
N ASN A 206 -0.79 16.87 -2.02
CA ASN A 206 -0.50 18.16 -2.67
C ASN A 206 -0.14 18.06 -4.15
N VAL A 207 -0.39 16.91 -4.78
CA VAL A 207 -0.11 16.66 -6.18
C VAL A 207 -1.34 16.05 -6.84
N ASN A 208 -1.45 16.21 -8.15
CA ASN A 208 -2.52 15.58 -8.91
C ASN A 208 -2.29 14.07 -8.98
N TYR A 209 -3.40 13.33 -8.95
CA TYR A 209 -3.37 11.90 -9.21
C TYR A 209 -3.07 11.65 -10.69
N GLU A 210 -2.10 10.77 -10.92
CA GLU A 210 -1.84 10.19 -12.23
C GLU A 210 -1.66 8.68 -12.12
N SER A 211 -2.10 7.97 -13.14
CA SER A 211 -1.91 6.53 -13.29
C SER A 211 -1.06 6.25 -14.52
N ILE A 212 -0.17 5.26 -14.43
CA ILE A 212 0.57 4.79 -15.60
C ILE A 212 -0.36 4.21 -16.69
N ALA A 213 -1.57 3.78 -16.31
CA ALA A 213 -2.60 3.39 -17.26
C ALA A 213 -3.05 4.53 -18.17
N ASN A 214 -2.80 5.81 -17.83
CA ASN A 214 -3.07 6.93 -18.71
C ASN A 214 -2.12 6.95 -19.93
N TYR A 215 -0.96 6.34 -19.80
CA TYR A 215 0.09 6.34 -20.81
C TYR A 215 0.20 5.00 -21.57
N CYS A 216 -0.03 3.86 -20.92
CA CYS A 216 0.08 2.51 -21.51
C CYS A 216 -0.97 1.55 -20.96
N SER A 217 -2.26 1.87 -21.16
CA SER A 217 -3.39 1.12 -20.60
C SER A 217 -3.42 -0.35 -21.04
N GLU A 218 -3.02 -0.63 -22.27
CA GLU A 218 -3.02 -1.96 -22.88
C GLU A 218 -2.02 -2.94 -22.22
N LYS A 219 -1.07 -2.42 -21.45
CA LYS A 219 -0.04 -3.18 -20.73
C LYS A 219 -0.13 -3.01 -19.21
N THR A 220 -1.16 -2.34 -18.70
CA THR A 220 -1.27 -1.99 -17.29
C THR A 220 -2.45 -2.69 -16.61
N ILE A 221 -2.15 -3.46 -15.58
CA ILE A 221 -3.11 -3.99 -14.62
C ILE A 221 -3.21 -2.98 -13.48
N VAL A 222 -4.38 -2.39 -13.25
CA VAL A 222 -4.61 -1.48 -12.12
C VAL A 222 -5.12 -2.29 -10.93
N SER A 223 -4.49 -2.11 -9.77
CA SER A 223 -4.87 -2.73 -8.50
C SER A 223 -5.40 -1.68 -7.52
N ASN A 224 -6.56 -1.93 -6.93
CA ASN A 224 -7.12 -1.06 -5.89
C ASN A 224 -8.06 -1.86 -4.96
N GLY A 225 -8.72 -1.18 -4.01
CA GLY A 225 -9.68 -1.79 -3.09
C GLY A 225 -10.09 -0.88 -1.95
N LEU A 226 -10.85 -1.43 -1.00
CA LEU A 226 -11.45 -0.68 0.11
C LEU A 226 -10.55 -0.58 1.35
N SER A 227 -9.38 -1.22 1.36
CA SER A 227 -8.57 -1.37 2.58
C SER A 227 -8.01 -0.06 3.14
N LYS A 228 -7.77 0.96 2.29
CA LYS A 228 -7.05 2.15 2.72
C LYS A 228 -7.95 3.38 2.78
N TRP A 229 -8.48 3.83 1.67
CA TRP A 229 -9.32 5.02 1.66
C TRP A 229 -10.64 4.82 2.40
N CYS A 230 -11.26 3.64 2.28
CA CYS A 230 -12.55 3.31 2.90
C CYS A 230 -12.42 2.78 4.34
N GLY A 231 -11.21 2.57 4.87
CA GLY A 231 -11.00 2.00 6.20
C GLY A 231 -11.38 0.51 6.34
N ALA A 232 -11.82 -0.14 5.27
CA ALA A 232 -12.41 -1.48 5.27
C ALA A 232 -11.36 -2.62 5.08
N GLY A 233 -10.15 -2.48 5.61
CA GLY A 233 -9.08 -3.46 5.43
C GLY A 233 -9.44 -4.87 5.90
N GLY A 234 -10.21 -4.99 6.99
CA GLY A 234 -10.70 -6.26 7.53
C GLY A 234 -11.81 -6.92 6.70
N TRP A 235 -12.47 -6.18 5.81
CA TRP A 235 -13.53 -6.73 4.95
C TRP A 235 -12.99 -7.56 3.79
N ARG A 236 -11.70 -7.43 3.48
CA ARG A 236 -11.02 -8.21 2.47
C ARG A 236 -11.65 -8.10 1.07
N LEU A 237 -11.82 -6.86 0.56
CA LEU A 237 -12.25 -6.62 -0.81
C LEU A 237 -11.25 -5.74 -1.55
N GLY A 238 -10.76 -6.24 -2.67
CA GLY A 238 -9.93 -5.54 -3.64
C GLY A 238 -10.31 -5.96 -5.05
N TYR A 239 -9.79 -5.26 -6.03
CA TYR A 239 -10.05 -5.56 -7.43
C TYR A 239 -8.85 -5.23 -8.32
N PHE A 240 -8.82 -5.87 -9.48
CA PHE A 240 -7.96 -5.50 -10.59
C PHE A 240 -8.81 -5.03 -11.77
N VAL A 241 -8.29 -4.03 -12.49
CA VAL A 241 -8.73 -3.69 -13.84
C VAL A 241 -7.69 -4.27 -14.80
N ILE A 242 -8.07 -5.25 -15.60
CA ILE A 242 -7.17 -5.97 -16.52
C ILE A 242 -7.59 -5.63 -17.95
N PRO A 243 -6.69 -5.06 -18.77
CA PRO A 243 -7.01 -4.71 -20.15
C PRO A 243 -7.30 -5.94 -21.00
N ASN A 244 -8.06 -5.76 -22.08
CA ASN A 244 -8.47 -6.87 -22.94
C ASN A 244 -7.29 -7.58 -23.62
N GLU A 245 -6.19 -6.88 -23.84
CA GLU A 245 -4.94 -7.41 -24.36
C GLU A 245 -4.30 -8.47 -23.44
N LEU A 246 -4.65 -8.43 -22.15
CA LEU A 246 -4.20 -9.39 -21.12
C LEU A 246 -5.30 -10.40 -20.71
N ASN A 247 -6.28 -10.65 -21.58
CA ASN A 247 -7.41 -11.55 -21.29
C ASN A 247 -6.96 -13.00 -20.94
N GLN A 248 -5.90 -13.49 -21.57
CA GLN A 248 -5.40 -14.84 -21.23
C GLN A 248 -4.93 -14.90 -19.78
N LEU A 249 -4.20 -13.87 -19.32
CA LEU A 249 -3.74 -13.74 -17.93
C LEU A 249 -4.92 -13.65 -16.98
N LYS A 250 -5.94 -12.81 -17.29
CA LYS A 250 -7.17 -12.72 -16.51
C LYS A 250 -7.90 -14.07 -16.39
N ASN A 251 -7.99 -14.82 -17.48
CA ASN A 251 -8.64 -16.13 -17.47
C ASN A 251 -7.86 -17.15 -16.61
N SER A 252 -6.53 -17.16 -16.68
CA SER A 252 -5.69 -17.97 -15.79
C SER A 252 -5.90 -17.62 -14.32
N MET A 253 -5.95 -16.33 -13.99
CA MET A 253 -6.26 -15.89 -12.63
C MET A 253 -7.66 -16.33 -12.17
N LYS A 254 -8.67 -16.36 -13.05
CA LYS A 254 -10.02 -16.88 -12.73
C LYS A 254 -10.00 -18.38 -12.45
N VAL A 255 -9.21 -19.15 -13.20
CA VAL A 255 -9.03 -20.59 -12.92
C VAL A 255 -8.43 -20.77 -11.52
N LEU A 256 -7.36 -20.05 -11.20
CA LEU A 256 -6.74 -20.13 -9.87
C LEU A 256 -7.69 -19.65 -8.76
N ALA A 257 -8.49 -18.60 -8.99
CA ALA A 257 -9.49 -18.13 -8.05
C ALA A 257 -10.56 -19.20 -7.77
N SER A 258 -10.96 -20.00 -8.77
CA SER A 258 -11.92 -21.10 -8.57
C SER A 258 -11.38 -22.19 -7.64
N GLU A 259 -10.07 -22.43 -7.65
CA GLU A 259 -9.41 -23.46 -6.86
C GLU A 259 -8.91 -22.93 -5.49
N THR A 260 -9.07 -21.63 -5.21
CA THR A 260 -8.60 -21.03 -3.96
C THR A 260 -9.76 -20.48 -3.12
N PHE A 261 -10.26 -19.28 -3.42
CA PHE A 261 -11.29 -18.63 -2.64
C PHE A 261 -12.70 -18.66 -3.28
N SER A 262 -12.84 -19.21 -4.49
CA SER A 262 -14.07 -19.31 -5.30
C SER A 262 -14.69 -17.93 -5.59
N ALA A 263 -15.21 -17.23 -4.59
CA ALA A 263 -15.75 -15.87 -4.67
C ALA A 263 -15.52 -15.12 -3.35
N VAL A 264 -15.42 -13.80 -3.43
CA VAL A 264 -15.43 -12.94 -2.25
C VAL A 264 -16.80 -13.00 -1.58
N SER A 265 -16.83 -12.84 -0.25
CA SER A 265 -18.06 -12.82 0.57
C SER A 265 -19.18 -12.02 -0.09
N ALA A 266 -20.36 -12.63 -0.29
CA ALA A 266 -21.50 -12.00 -0.93
C ALA A 266 -21.95 -10.73 -0.19
N PRO A 267 -22.19 -10.72 1.15
CA PRO A 267 -22.56 -9.50 1.87
C PRO A 267 -21.59 -8.34 1.64
N ILE A 268 -20.29 -8.64 1.60
CA ILE A 268 -19.24 -7.63 1.38
C ILE A 268 -19.29 -7.07 -0.05
N GLN A 269 -19.55 -7.91 -1.05
CA GLN A 269 -19.66 -7.43 -2.44
C GLN A 269 -20.88 -6.53 -2.66
N PHE A 270 -22.03 -6.89 -2.08
CA PHE A 270 -23.22 -6.04 -2.13
C PHE A 270 -23.00 -4.71 -1.41
N ALA A 271 -22.41 -4.72 -0.23
CA ALA A 271 -22.10 -3.49 0.50
C ALA A 271 -21.07 -2.59 -0.26
N ALA A 272 -20.13 -3.20 -0.95
CA ALA A 272 -19.11 -2.48 -1.70
C ALA A 272 -19.63 -1.69 -2.89
N ILE A 273 -20.84 -1.99 -3.41
CA ILE A 273 -21.48 -1.19 -4.45
C ILE A 273 -21.60 0.25 -3.98
N SER A 274 -22.10 0.47 -2.75
CA SER A 274 -22.28 1.81 -2.18
C SER A 274 -20.95 2.57 -1.98
N ALA A 275 -19.85 1.86 -1.76
CA ALA A 275 -18.52 2.47 -1.63
C ALA A 275 -18.04 3.13 -2.93
N PHE A 276 -18.50 2.65 -4.10
CA PHE A 276 -18.11 3.20 -5.40
C PHE A 276 -19.20 4.05 -6.06
N GLU A 277 -20.45 3.90 -5.65
CA GLU A 277 -21.61 4.60 -6.24
C GLU A 277 -21.96 5.89 -5.50
N ILE A 278 -21.85 5.88 -4.17
CA ILE A 278 -22.17 7.04 -3.34
C ILE A 278 -20.98 8.02 -3.35
N ASP A 279 -21.25 9.30 -3.30
CA ASP A 279 -20.22 10.33 -3.14
C ASP A 279 -19.67 10.33 -1.71
N HIS A 280 -18.39 9.97 -1.57
CA HIS A 280 -17.63 9.98 -0.33
C HIS A 280 -16.59 11.11 -0.28
N SER A 281 -16.73 12.16 -1.11
CA SER A 281 -15.75 13.25 -1.23
C SER A 281 -15.42 13.92 0.09
N ASP A 282 -16.41 14.19 0.94
CA ASP A 282 -16.21 14.78 2.26
C ASP A 282 -15.38 13.91 3.18
N TYR A 283 -15.70 12.61 3.22
CA TYR A 283 -14.95 11.63 4.01
C TYR A 283 -13.49 11.53 3.54
N ILE A 284 -13.28 11.42 2.23
CA ILE A 284 -11.95 11.34 1.63
C ILE A 284 -11.17 12.63 1.88
N THR A 285 -11.80 13.79 1.72
CA THR A 285 -11.17 15.10 1.94
C THR A 285 -10.73 15.28 3.40
N LYS A 286 -11.60 14.95 4.36
CA LYS A 286 -11.26 14.97 5.79
C LYS A 286 -10.13 13.99 6.12
N SER A 287 -10.19 12.76 5.60
CA SER A 287 -9.14 11.75 5.78
C SER A 287 -7.78 12.27 5.29
N LYS A 288 -7.75 12.80 4.07
CA LYS A 288 -6.54 13.41 3.47
C LYS A 288 -6.00 14.54 4.31
N LYS A 289 -6.88 15.42 4.78
CA LYS A 289 -6.53 16.61 5.58
C LYS A 289 -5.86 16.23 6.90
N ILE A 290 -6.45 15.27 7.62
CA ILE A 290 -5.89 14.75 8.87
C ILE A 290 -4.54 14.08 8.62
N LEU A 291 -4.47 13.16 7.65
CA LEU A 291 -3.24 12.43 7.35
C LEU A 291 -2.12 13.36 6.87
N LYS A 292 -2.44 14.37 6.05
CA LYS A 292 -1.48 15.37 5.62
C LYS A 292 -0.94 16.17 6.81
N GLY A 293 -1.82 16.72 7.66
CA GLY A 293 -1.42 17.51 8.82
C GLY A 293 -0.53 16.71 9.78
N ILE A 294 -0.93 15.48 10.10
CA ILE A 294 -0.13 14.58 10.95
C ILE A 294 1.21 14.23 10.29
N GLY A 295 1.21 13.87 9.00
CA GLY A 295 2.43 13.52 8.29
C GLY A 295 3.41 14.68 8.19
N GLU A 296 2.92 15.91 7.97
CA GLU A 296 3.74 17.15 7.98
C GLU A 296 4.27 17.46 9.39
N TYR A 297 3.46 17.28 10.44
CA TYR A 297 3.91 17.44 11.82
C TYR A 297 5.07 16.49 12.13
N VAL A 298 4.93 15.19 11.85
CA VAL A 298 5.98 14.20 12.08
C VAL A 298 7.24 14.54 11.29
N TYR A 299 7.09 14.90 10.02
CA TYR A 299 8.19 15.30 9.13
C TYR A 299 8.98 16.47 9.70
N HIS A 300 8.30 17.58 10.08
CA HIS A 300 8.97 18.78 10.56
C HIS A 300 9.64 18.60 11.92
N ASN A 301 9.10 17.74 12.78
CA ASN A 301 9.65 17.50 14.11
C ASN A 301 10.79 16.48 14.14
N LEU A 302 10.89 15.57 13.14
CA LEU A 302 11.95 14.56 13.08
C LEU A 302 13.09 14.93 12.14
N LYS A 303 12.81 15.64 11.03
CA LYS A 303 13.85 16.03 10.07
C LYS A 303 14.92 16.90 10.74
N SER A 304 16.16 16.49 10.64
CA SER A 304 17.33 17.17 11.24
C SER A 304 18.58 16.81 10.44
N ASN A 305 19.74 17.27 10.91
CA ASN A 305 21.04 16.83 10.34
C ASN A 305 21.30 15.34 10.53
N ASN A 306 20.66 14.70 11.50
CA ASN A 306 20.80 13.28 11.81
C ASN A 306 19.67 12.41 11.24
N VAL A 307 18.59 13.02 10.74
CA VAL A 307 17.43 12.30 10.18
C VAL A 307 17.02 12.93 8.85
N ILE A 308 17.19 12.20 7.79
CA ILE A 308 16.77 12.62 6.45
C ILE A 308 15.56 11.81 5.98
N MET A 309 14.62 12.45 5.33
CA MET A 309 13.44 11.84 4.71
C MET A 309 12.77 12.80 3.73
N ASN A 310 11.98 12.26 2.82
CA ASN A 310 11.12 13.07 1.95
C ASN A 310 9.86 13.52 2.70
N LYS A 311 9.34 14.71 2.34
CA LYS A 311 8.03 15.17 2.80
C LYS A 311 6.94 14.24 2.24
N PRO A 312 5.91 13.85 3.03
CA PRO A 312 4.88 12.92 2.56
C PRO A 312 4.03 13.55 1.44
N MET A 313 3.77 12.76 0.39
CA MET A 313 2.94 13.15 -0.75
C MET A 313 1.60 12.40 -0.77
N GLY A 314 1.48 11.30 -0.04
CA GLY A 314 0.26 10.50 0.03
C GLY A 314 0.38 9.32 0.99
N GLY A 315 -0.72 8.59 1.16
CA GLY A 315 -0.79 7.47 2.10
C GLY A 315 -0.66 7.93 3.56
N PHE A 316 0.09 7.18 4.36
CA PHE A 316 0.29 7.47 5.78
C PHE A 316 1.64 6.93 6.28
N TYR A 317 2.67 7.06 5.42
CA TYR A 317 4.02 6.58 5.71
C TYR A 317 5.05 7.68 5.53
N LEU A 318 6.12 7.57 6.33
CA LEU A 318 7.38 8.25 6.18
C LEU A 318 8.51 7.23 6.22
N MET A 319 9.62 7.59 5.62
CA MET A 319 10.78 6.72 5.54
C MET A 319 12.04 7.45 6.02
N PRO A 320 12.20 7.61 7.37
CA PRO A 320 13.37 8.24 7.94
C PRO A 320 14.61 7.34 7.81
N GLU A 321 15.75 7.95 7.42
CA GLU A 321 17.09 7.42 7.52
C GLU A 321 17.81 8.10 8.68
N PHE A 322 18.37 7.31 9.62
CA PHE A 322 19.03 7.80 10.83
C PHE A 322 20.56 7.76 10.64
N LEU A 323 21.16 8.91 10.33
CA LEU A 323 22.56 9.03 9.92
C LEU A 323 23.56 8.83 11.08
N ASN A 324 23.15 9.18 12.30
CA ASN A 324 23.98 9.06 13.49
C ASN A 324 23.88 7.71 14.20
N LYS A 325 22.96 6.82 13.78
CA LYS A 325 22.79 5.50 14.40
C LYS A 325 23.70 4.46 13.74
N LYS A 326 24.48 3.78 14.56
CA LYS A 326 25.45 2.76 14.12
C LYS A 326 25.07 1.41 14.71
N PHE A 327 24.21 0.70 14.00
CA PHE A 327 23.82 -0.67 14.30
C PHE A 327 24.32 -1.61 13.20
N LYS A 328 24.46 -2.88 13.54
CA LYS A 328 24.83 -3.91 12.57
C LYS A 328 23.76 -4.08 11.49
N THR A 329 22.48 -3.96 11.89
CA THR A 329 21.34 -4.04 10.97
C THR A 329 20.25 -3.03 11.35
N SER A 330 19.43 -2.64 10.37
CA SER A 330 18.23 -1.83 10.62
C SER A 330 17.23 -2.56 11.53
N THR A 331 17.25 -3.89 11.56
CA THR A 331 16.41 -4.71 12.48
C THR A 331 16.88 -4.53 13.92
N ASP A 332 18.20 -4.57 14.17
CA ASP A 332 18.75 -4.31 15.51
C ASP A 332 18.42 -2.90 15.99
N MET A 333 18.49 -1.93 15.07
CA MET A 333 18.12 -0.54 15.33
C MET A 333 16.65 -0.38 15.74
N CYS A 334 15.73 -1.01 15.02
CA CYS A 334 14.29 -0.99 15.36
C CYS A 334 14.02 -1.69 16.70
N SER A 335 14.75 -2.76 17.00
CA SER A 335 14.65 -3.47 18.28
C SER A 335 15.15 -2.62 19.45
N ASP A 336 16.26 -1.89 19.29
CA ASP A 336 16.78 -0.95 20.30
C ASP A 336 15.77 0.17 20.59
N LEU A 337 15.21 0.77 19.54
CA LEU A 337 14.17 1.80 19.67
C LEU A 337 12.92 1.29 20.42
N LEU A 338 12.45 0.10 20.07
CA LEU A 338 11.29 -0.52 20.74
C LEU A 338 11.58 -0.77 22.22
N ASN A 339 12.76 -1.31 22.54
CA ASN A 339 13.13 -1.64 23.92
C ASN A 339 13.37 -0.40 24.79
N LYS A 340 14.03 0.64 24.26
CA LYS A 340 14.39 1.86 25.01
C LYS A 340 13.27 2.89 25.10
N LYS A 341 12.49 3.01 24.03
CA LYS A 341 11.51 4.12 23.89
C LYS A 341 10.06 3.64 23.70
N SER A 342 9.83 2.31 23.61
CA SER A 342 8.52 1.72 23.37
C SER A 342 7.85 2.28 22.09
N VAL A 343 8.63 2.47 21.02
CA VAL A 343 8.15 2.88 19.70
C VAL A 343 8.44 1.79 18.70
N ALA A 344 7.41 1.23 18.11
CA ALA A 344 7.48 0.17 17.11
C ALA A 344 7.50 0.79 15.70
N ILE A 345 8.59 0.59 14.93
CA ILE A 345 8.72 0.91 13.51
C ILE A 345 9.23 -0.31 12.75
N LEU A 346 9.22 -0.29 11.42
CA LEU A 346 9.74 -1.40 10.62
C LEU A 346 11.09 -1.06 9.98
N PRO A 347 12.03 -2.04 9.96
CA PRO A 347 13.34 -1.85 9.35
C PRO A 347 13.24 -1.79 7.82
N GLY A 348 14.09 -0.98 7.19
CA GLY A 348 14.16 -0.84 5.74
C GLY A 348 14.52 -2.14 5.02
N PHE A 349 15.22 -3.04 5.69
CA PHE A 349 15.53 -4.36 5.15
C PHE A 349 14.30 -5.13 4.67
N ASP A 350 13.18 -5.03 5.37
CA ASP A 350 11.91 -5.68 5.00
C ASP A 350 11.31 -5.14 3.69
N PHE A 351 11.79 -3.99 3.21
CA PHE A 351 11.34 -3.31 1.99
C PHE A 351 12.37 -3.37 0.85
N GLY A 352 13.42 -4.19 1.00
CA GLY A 352 14.43 -4.44 -0.03
C GLY A 352 15.72 -3.64 0.12
N PHE A 353 15.88 -2.81 1.16
CA PHE A 353 17.16 -2.13 1.43
C PHE A 353 18.22 -3.10 1.97
N PRO A 354 19.52 -2.79 1.78
CA PRO A 354 20.59 -3.48 2.48
C PRO A 354 20.41 -3.44 4.00
N LYS A 355 20.84 -4.50 4.70
CA LYS A 355 20.64 -4.66 6.15
C LYS A 355 21.30 -3.55 6.97
N ASP A 356 22.43 -3.05 6.50
CA ASP A 356 23.25 -2.01 7.14
C ASP A 356 22.76 -0.58 6.87
N LYS A 357 21.76 -0.40 6.02
CA LYS A 357 21.10 0.90 5.83
C LYS A 357 20.15 1.19 6.98
N MET A 358 20.41 2.27 7.72
CA MET A 358 19.60 2.68 8.87
C MET A 358 18.32 3.42 8.45
N ILE A 359 17.65 2.88 7.43
CA ILE A 359 16.35 3.36 6.92
C ILE A 359 15.24 2.56 7.57
N THR A 360 14.09 3.20 7.80
CA THR A 360 12.91 2.55 8.40
C THR A 360 11.63 3.01 7.72
N ARG A 361 10.53 2.26 7.93
CA ARG A 361 9.18 2.75 7.65
C ARG A 361 8.50 3.16 8.96
N LEU A 362 8.01 4.39 9.00
CA LEU A 362 7.16 4.94 10.04
C LEU A 362 5.74 5.11 9.48
N SER A 363 4.75 4.48 10.11
CA SER A 363 3.32 4.67 9.85
C SER A 363 2.73 5.58 10.91
N TYR A 364 2.12 6.70 10.53
CA TYR A 364 1.56 7.67 11.47
C TYR A 364 0.04 7.51 11.64
N THR A 365 -0.40 6.27 11.91
CA THR A 365 -1.83 5.90 12.01
C THR A 365 -2.28 5.52 13.43
N ASP A 366 -1.43 5.69 14.44
CA ASP A 366 -1.73 5.31 15.83
C ASP A 366 -2.59 6.38 16.54
N PHE A 367 -3.86 6.53 16.08
CA PHE A 367 -4.84 7.44 16.68
C PHE A 367 -6.28 7.01 16.38
N ASP A 368 -7.25 7.54 17.15
CA ASP A 368 -8.69 7.35 16.90
C ASP A 368 -9.17 8.25 15.76
N GLY A 369 -9.13 7.72 14.54
CA GLY A 369 -9.55 8.44 13.35
C GLY A 369 -11.04 8.79 13.29
N LYS A 370 -11.91 7.97 13.91
CA LYS A 370 -13.36 8.29 14.04
C LYS A 370 -13.56 9.54 14.84
N ASN A 371 -12.96 9.59 16.02
CA ASN A 371 -13.09 10.74 16.93
C ASN A 371 -12.51 11.99 16.26
N PHE A 372 -11.29 11.91 15.69
CA PHE A 372 -10.67 13.05 15.04
C PHE A 372 -11.53 13.59 13.87
N MET A 373 -11.99 12.71 12.98
CA MET A 373 -12.81 13.08 11.82
C MET A 373 -14.13 13.77 12.22
N SER A 374 -14.72 13.36 13.34
CA SER A 374 -15.97 13.94 13.86
C SER A 374 -15.81 15.37 14.38
N LYS A 375 -14.58 15.85 14.63
CA LYS A 375 -14.26 17.13 15.26
C LYS A 375 -13.75 18.17 14.28
N ILE A 376 -13.65 17.83 13.00
CA ILE A 376 -13.20 18.74 11.95
C ILE A 376 -14.26 18.89 10.87
N ASN A 377 -14.26 20.04 10.22
CA ASN A 377 -14.95 20.31 8.97
C ASN A 377 -13.95 20.44 7.81
N LEU A 378 -14.45 20.75 6.62
CA LEU A 378 -13.59 20.89 5.42
C LEU A 378 -12.64 22.10 5.49
N ASP A 379 -12.94 23.13 6.29
CA ASP A 379 -12.13 24.35 6.41
C ASP A 379 -11.13 24.27 7.57
N THR A 380 -11.28 23.30 8.49
CA THR A 380 -10.42 23.17 9.67
C THR A 380 -8.95 23.00 9.27
N SER A 381 -8.04 23.83 9.77
CA SER A 381 -6.59 23.62 9.68
C SER A 381 -6.17 22.59 10.74
N ILE A 382 -5.32 21.64 10.35
CA ILE A 382 -4.79 20.63 11.28
C ILE A 382 -3.46 21.17 11.84
N ASP A 383 -3.51 21.70 13.05
CA ASP A 383 -2.37 22.20 13.80
C ASP A 383 -1.92 21.22 14.91
N GLU A 384 -0.86 21.58 15.62
CA GLU A 384 -0.29 20.76 16.71
C GLU A 384 -1.27 20.58 17.87
N ASP A 385 -2.08 21.57 18.20
CA ASP A 385 -3.05 21.49 19.29
C ASP A 385 -4.14 20.46 19.00
N LEU A 386 -4.66 20.44 17.76
CA LEU A 386 -5.62 19.42 17.31
C LEU A 386 -4.99 18.05 17.28
N ILE A 387 -3.74 17.92 16.81
CA ILE A 387 -3.02 16.63 16.80
C ILE A 387 -2.80 16.15 18.23
N ASN A 388 -2.37 17.01 19.15
CA ASN A 388 -2.19 16.67 20.55
C ASN A 388 -3.50 16.20 21.21
N LYS A 389 -4.61 16.83 20.88
CA LYS A 389 -5.92 16.52 21.44
C LYS A 389 -6.52 15.21 20.92
N TYR A 390 -6.39 14.93 19.62
CA TYR A 390 -7.08 13.81 18.96
C TYR A 390 -6.15 12.67 18.47
N ALA A 391 -4.84 12.93 18.47
CA ALA A 391 -3.82 11.96 18.07
C ALA A 391 -2.59 12.01 19.02
N PRO A 392 -2.77 11.94 20.36
CA PRO A 392 -1.69 12.17 21.34
C PRO A 392 -0.53 11.18 21.19
N ASN A 393 -0.78 9.93 20.71
CA ASN A 393 0.27 8.96 20.44
C ASN A 393 1.23 9.43 19.34
N ILE A 394 0.75 10.23 18.38
CA ILE A 394 1.60 10.81 17.33
C ILE A 394 2.61 11.80 17.96
N ILE A 395 2.13 12.71 18.80
CA ILE A 395 2.99 13.68 19.52
C ILE A 395 4.01 12.92 20.37
N LYS A 396 3.53 11.99 21.20
CA LYS A 396 4.36 11.21 22.13
C LYS A 396 5.41 10.36 21.41
N GLY A 397 5.00 9.67 20.35
CA GLY A 397 5.91 8.84 19.56
C GLY A 397 6.96 9.65 18.82
N THR A 398 6.58 10.79 18.23
CA THR A 398 7.51 11.72 17.57
C THR A 398 8.54 12.25 18.56
N LYS A 399 8.10 12.67 19.76
CA LYS A 399 9.01 13.13 20.82
C LYS A 399 9.97 12.04 21.28
N ARG A 400 9.48 10.82 21.50
CA ARG A 400 10.32 9.67 21.89
C ARG A 400 11.38 9.34 20.83
N LEU A 401 10.99 9.39 19.53
CA LEU A 401 11.92 9.21 18.42
C LEU A 401 12.98 10.31 18.39
N LYS A 402 12.59 11.58 18.55
CA LYS A 402 13.52 12.70 18.60
C LYS A 402 14.50 12.57 19.76
N ASP A 403 14.02 12.28 20.96
CA ASP A 403 14.86 12.04 22.14
C ASP A 403 15.84 10.89 21.92
N TRP A 404 15.41 9.81 21.26
CA TRP A 404 16.28 8.67 20.93
C TRP A 404 17.35 9.04 19.90
N VAL A 405 17.03 9.87 18.91
CA VAL A 405 18.01 10.35 17.92
C VAL A 405 19.06 11.26 18.57
N GLU A 406 18.65 12.14 19.48
CA GLU A 406 19.53 13.18 20.04
C GLU A 406 20.35 12.72 21.24
N LYS A 407 19.84 11.78 22.07
CA LYS A 407 20.40 11.45 23.38
C LYS A 407 21.00 10.05 23.51
N ASP A 408 20.56 9.10 22.70
CA ASP A 408 20.99 7.70 22.73
C ASP A 408 21.86 7.35 21.50
#